data_a54b79512dde0faafd2246902d188f49
#
_entry.id   a54b79512dde0faafd2246902d188f49
#
_cell.length_a   1.000
_cell.length_b   1.000
_cell.length_c   1.000
_cell.angle_alpha   90.00
_cell.angle_beta   90.00
_cell.angle_gamma   90.00
#
_symmetry.space_group_name_H-M   'P 1'
#
loop_
_entity.id
_entity.type
_entity.pdbx_description
1 polymer ?
#
loop_
_entity_poly.entity_id
_entity_poly.type
_entity_poly.pdbx_seq_one_letter_code
_entity_poly.pdbx_strand_id
1 'polypeptide(L)'
;VAGLVAAGLALGGALVLVLTRGAPLVDLLVVAGLLGTLAAARAALPVHVDLPSAPAPSHPVLFFNPRSGGGKAERFALAKEAAQRGIEPIELKAGDDLEALVRSAVERGADGLAMAGGDGSQAVVAAVAAECGLPYACVPAGTRNHFALDLGVDRDDVVGALDAFVDGGERRVDLAEVNGRVFVNNVSLGLYAEAVQRTGYRDAKIRTLLDTVPDVLGPGGGEPDMRWRGPGGQEHRGGAAVLVSNNRYRLGRAVGSGTRPRIDDGLLGITVLGSPTGGGEEGGSSQRPWREWSAPAFEIDAEQPVPAGIDGETVVLQAPLHFRIRPGVLRVRIARQHPGASPSAMIPEGMVAGVAELARIALGRDQNHRDQKP
;
A
#
# COMPACT_ATOMS: atom_id res chain seq x y z
N VAL A 1 9.37 -21.23 19.89
CA VAL A 1 8.59 -21.34 21.14
C VAL A 1 9.46 -21.00 22.35
N ALA A 2 10.61 -21.69 22.54
CA ALA A 2 11.50 -21.44 23.69
C ALA A 2 11.98 -19.97 23.78
N GLY A 3 12.29 -19.31 22.64
CA GLY A 3 12.69 -17.91 22.59
C GLY A 3 11.58 -16.93 22.97
N LEU A 4 10.32 -17.21 22.59
CA LEU A 4 9.16 -16.37 22.96
C LEU A 4 8.81 -16.51 24.45
N VAL A 5 8.92 -17.71 25.01
CA VAL A 5 8.75 -17.93 26.45
C VAL A 5 9.85 -17.24 27.25
N ALA A 6 11.10 -17.38 26.80
CA ALA A 6 12.24 -16.68 27.44
C ALA A 6 12.09 -15.15 27.36
N ALA A 7 11.61 -14.59 26.21
CA ALA A 7 11.34 -13.18 26.06
C ALA A 7 10.18 -12.70 26.97
N GLY A 8 9.11 -13.49 27.11
CA GLY A 8 8.00 -13.19 28.01
C GLY A 8 8.42 -13.18 29.48
N LEU A 9 9.24 -14.14 29.92
CA LEU A 9 9.80 -14.21 31.27
C LEU A 9 10.79 -13.06 31.53
N ALA A 10 11.62 -12.69 30.56
CA ALA A 10 12.55 -11.56 30.66
C ALA A 10 11.78 -10.24 30.79
N LEU A 11 10.72 -10.04 29.99
CA LEU A 11 9.84 -8.86 30.04
C LEU A 11 9.12 -8.74 31.39
N GLY A 12 8.53 -9.85 31.88
CA GLY A 12 7.86 -9.89 33.18
C GLY A 12 8.83 -9.59 34.33
N GLY A 13 10.00 -10.20 34.35
CA GLY A 13 11.05 -9.95 35.32
C GLY A 13 11.59 -8.53 35.29
N ALA A 14 11.78 -7.97 34.09
CA ALA A 14 12.21 -6.59 33.89
C ALA A 14 11.17 -5.57 34.38
N LEU A 15 9.89 -5.81 34.11
CA LEU A 15 8.79 -4.94 34.59
C LEU A 15 8.73 -4.94 36.13
N VAL A 16 8.88 -6.09 36.78
CA VAL A 16 8.92 -6.22 38.25
C VAL A 16 10.14 -5.46 38.83
N LEU A 17 11.31 -5.54 38.19
CA LEU A 17 12.53 -4.85 38.62
C LEU A 17 12.40 -3.30 38.52
N VAL A 18 11.81 -2.80 37.43
CA VAL A 18 11.54 -1.35 37.23
C VAL A 18 10.56 -0.85 38.29
N LEU A 19 9.49 -1.59 38.59
CA LEU A 19 8.48 -1.21 39.57
C LEU A 19 8.98 -1.26 41.00
N THR A 20 10.06 -2.01 41.29
CA THR A 20 10.51 -2.25 42.69
C THR A 20 11.78 -1.48 43.10
N ARG A 21 12.57 -0.96 42.15
CA ARG A 21 13.91 -0.43 42.51
C ARG A 21 14.28 0.97 41.99
N GLY A 22 13.56 1.52 41.00
CA GLY A 22 13.72 2.90 40.51
C GLY A 22 15.18 3.32 40.21
N ALA A 23 16.00 2.43 39.64
CA ALA A 23 17.40 2.71 39.33
C ALA A 23 17.57 3.00 37.82
N PRO A 24 18.05 4.18 37.42
CA PRO A 24 18.08 4.59 35.99
C PRO A 24 18.93 3.66 35.12
N LEU A 25 19.91 2.98 35.67
CA LEU A 25 20.68 1.97 34.92
C LEU A 25 19.88 0.73 34.62
N VAL A 26 19.00 0.31 35.51
CA VAL A 26 18.11 -0.84 35.34
C VAL A 26 17.04 -0.52 34.29
N ASP A 27 16.49 0.70 34.34
CA ASP A 27 15.51 1.18 33.35
C ASP A 27 16.11 1.21 31.95
N LEU A 28 17.37 1.66 31.81
CA LEU A 28 18.08 1.66 30.53
C LEU A 28 18.32 0.23 30.01
N LEU A 29 18.73 -0.71 30.87
CA LEU A 29 18.95 -2.11 30.50
C LEU A 29 17.63 -2.81 30.11
N VAL A 30 16.53 -2.46 30.77
CA VAL A 30 15.19 -2.97 30.44
C VAL A 30 14.74 -2.47 29.07
N VAL A 31 14.89 -1.17 28.81
CA VAL A 31 14.55 -0.58 27.50
C VAL A 31 15.43 -1.17 26.39
N ALA A 32 16.74 -1.30 26.64
CA ALA A 32 17.66 -1.92 25.66
C ALA A 32 17.31 -3.42 25.41
N GLY A 33 16.97 -4.16 26.45
CA GLY A 33 16.50 -5.55 26.35
C GLY A 33 15.20 -5.68 25.59
N LEU A 34 14.25 -4.77 25.82
CA LEU A 34 12.99 -4.70 25.12
C LEU A 34 13.20 -4.40 23.60
N LEU A 35 14.01 -3.40 23.30
CA LEU A 35 14.37 -3.04 21.92
C LEU A 35 15.13 -4.17 21.22
N GLY A 36 16.05 -4.83 21.91
CA GLY A 36 16.76 -6.00 21.41
C GLY A 36 15.82 -7.20 21.13
N THR A 37 14.88 -7.45 22.02
CA THR A 37 13.87 -8.51 21.87
C THR A 37 12.92 -8.20 20.71
N LEU A 38 12.48 -6.94 20.56
CA LEU A 38 11.67 -6.50 19.43
C LEU A 38 12.43 -6.59 18.11
N ALA A 39 13.71 -6.24 18.09
CA ALA A 39 14.57 -6.37 16.92
C ALA A 39 14.79 -7.85 16.54
N ALA A 40 15.06 -8.72 17.52
CA ALA A 40 15.20 -10.15 17.32
C ALA A 40 13.90 -10.80 16.85
N ALA A 41 12.75 -10.41 17.42
CA ALA A 41 11.44 -10.87 16.98
C ALA A 41 11.14 -10.44 15.54
N ARG A 42 11.49 -9.22 15.16
CA ARG A 42 11.39 -8.75 13.77
C ARG A 42 12.25 -9.55 12.80
N ALA A 43 13.47 -9.87 13.20
CA ALA A 43 14.40 -10.66 12.38
C ALA A 43 13.99 -12.14 12.29
N ALA A 44 13.32 -12.68 13.32
CA ALA A 44 12.90 -14.08 13.39
C ALA A 44 11.56 -14.38 12.71
N LEU A 45 10.80 -13.35 12.33
CA LEU A 45 9.50 -13.48 11.68
C LEU A 45 9.53 -12.80 10.29
N PRO A 46 10.32 -13.33 9.33
CA PRO A 46 10.19 -12.87 7.96
C PRO A 46 8.78 -13.25 7.48
N VAL A 47 8.02 -12.25 7.02
CA VAL A 47 6.76 -12.49 6.33
C VAL A 47 7.12 -13.03 4.96
N HIS A 48 6.96 -14.35 4.78
CA HIS A 48 7.08 -14.99 3.48
C HIS A 48 5.81 -15.79 3.23
N VAL A 49 5.17 -15.51 2.10
CA VAL A 49 3.97 -16.23 1.65
C VAL A 49 4.33 -16.98 0.39
N ASP A 50 4.23 -18.30 0.44
CA ASP A 50 4.38 -19.14 -0.73
C ASP A 50 3.18 -18.94 -1.65
N LEU A 51 3.43 -18.33 -2.81
CA LEU A 51 2.42 -18.12 -3.83
C LEU A 51 2.35 -19.33 -4.78
N PRO A 52 1.15 -19.65 -5.30
CA PRO A 52 0.99 -20.71 -6.30
C PRO A 52 1.93 -20.50 -7.49
N SER A 53 2.59 -21.57 -7.92
CA SER A 53 3.42 -21.53 -9.13
C SER A 53 2.54 -21.30 -10.36
N ALA A 54 3.03 -20.51 -11.31
CA ALA A 54 2.39 -20.30 -12.58
C ALA A 54 3.43 -20.41 -13.71
N PRO A 55 3.04 -20.87 -14.93
CA PRO A 55 3.95 -21.03 -16.05
C PRO A 55 4.59 -19.69 -16.42
N ALA A 56 5.89 -19.70 -16.73
CA ALA A 56 6.58 -18.51 -17.21
C ALA A 56 5.96 -18.03 -18.52
N PRO A 57 5.82 -16.71 -18.73
CA PRO A 57 5.43 -16.17 -20.04
C PRO A 57 6.51 -16.46 -21.08
N SER A 58 6.10 -16.62 -22.33
CA SER A 58 7.00 -16.94 -23.44
C SER A 58 7.66 -15.70 -24.05
N HIS A 59 6.98 -14.57 -23.98
CA HIS A 59 7.45 -13.27 -24.48
C HIS A 59 7.13 -12.15 -23.47
N PRO A 60 7.77 -12.17 -22.30
CA PRO A 60 7.61 -11.10 -21.31
C PRO A 60 8.33 -9.83 -21.74
N VAL A 61 7.71 -8.68 -21.45
CA VAL A 61 8.27 -7.34 -21.79
C VAL A 61 8.40 -6.51 -20.53
N LEU A 62 9.57 -5.88 -20.36
CA LEU A 62 9.86 -4.91 -19.30
C LEU A 62 9.89 -3.50 -19.86
N PHE A 63 8.99 -2.64 -19.44
CA PHE A 63 9.10 -1.20 -19.66
C PHE A 63 9.89 -0.56 -18.53
N PHE A 64 10.84 0.30 -18.85
CA PHE A 64 11.63 0.97 -17.82
C PHE A 64 11.95 2.42 -18.17
N ASN A 65 11.89 3.27 -17.14
CA ASN A 65 12.33 4.65 -17.25
C ASN A 65 13.75 4.79 -16.67
N PRO A 66 14.77 5.10 -17.48
CA PRO A 66 16.16 5.18 -17.01
C PRO A 66 16.36 6.22 -15.92
N ARG A 67 15.53 7.28 -15.88
CA ARG A 67 15.63 8.36 -14.89
C ARG A 67 14.86 8.10 -13.59
N SER A 68 14.01 7.07 -13.53
CA SER A 68 13.22 6.77 -12.34
C SER A 68 14.11 6.46 -11.13
N GLY A 69 13.66 6.93 -9.95
CA GLY A 69 14.31 6.61 -8.68
C GLY A 69 15.79 6.99 -8.61
N GLY A 70 16.19 8.08 -9.26
CA GLY A 70 17.59 8.52 -9.29
C GLY A 70 18.49 7.64 -10.18
N GLY A 71 17.97 7.12 -11.29
CA GLY A 71 18.73 6.32 -12.26
C GLY A 71 18.93 4.86 -11.83
N LYS A 72 18.01 4.30 -11.04
CA LYS A 72 18.10 2.89 -10.61
C LYS A 72 18.18 1.92 -11.78
N ALA A 73 17.43 2.15 -12.87
CA ALA A 73 17.44 1.26 -14.03
C ALA A 73 18.83 1.15 -14.67
N GLU A 74 19.55 2.25 -14.81
CA GLU A 74 20.92 2.26 -15.33
C GLU A 74 21.91 1.69 -14.31
N ARG A 75 21.81 2.11 -13.03
CA ARG A 75 22.71 1.66 -11.96
C ARG A 75 22.71 0.15 -11.78
N PHE A 76 21.55 -0.48 -11.94
CA PHE A 76 21.37 -1.93 -11.84
C PHE A 76 21.42 -2.63 -13.20
N ALA A 77 21.75 -1.92 -14.30
CA ALA A 77 21.79 -2.46 -15.67
C ALA A 77 20.53 -3.28 -16.03
N LEU A 78 19.33 -2.79 -15.66
CA LEU A 78 18.08 -3.54 -15.75
C LEU A 78 17.79 -4.08 -17.16
N ALA A 79 18.12 -3.35 -18.22
CA ALA A 79 17.93 -3.82 -19.59
C ALA A 79 18.74 -5.10 -19.86
N LYS A 80 19.99 -5.15 -19.41
CA LYS A 80 20.88 -6.33 -19.56
C LYS A 80 20.37 -7.49 -18.70
N GLU A 81 20.01 -7.22 -17.45
CA GLU A 81 19.50 -8.21 -16.51
C GLU A 81 18.16 -8.83 -16.97
N ALA A 82 17.30 -8.01 -17.57
CA ALA A 82 16.05 -8.48 -18.18
C ALA A 82 16.31 -9.39 -19.39
N ALA A 83 17.16 -8.93 -20.31
CA ALA A 83 17.51 -9.71 -21.51
C ALA A 83 18.15 -11.07 -21.16
N GLN A 84 18.98 -11.16 -20.11
CA GLN A 84 19.56 -12.43 -19.63
C GLN A 84 18.49 -13.42 -19.13
N ARG A 85 17.33 -12.92 -18.69
CA ARG A 85 16.19 -13.70 -18.23
C ARG A 85 15.16 -13.96 -19.33
N GLY A 86 15.46 -13.59 -20.58
CA GLY A 86 14.52 -13.72 -21.70
C GLY A 86 13.38 -12.70 -21.68
N ILE A 87 13.52 -11.60 -20.95
CA ILE A 87 12.55 -10.50 -20.88
C ILE A 87 12.98 -9.41 -21.86
N GLU A 88 12.13 -9.01 -22.80
CA GLU A 88 12.40 -7.93 -23.75
C GLU A 88 12.39 -6.58 -23.03
N PRO A 89 13.51 -5.82 -22.97
CA PRO A 89 13.52 -4.51 -22.35
C PRO A 89 13.12 -3.42 -23.33
N ILE A 90 12.17 -2.57 -22.95
CA ILE A 90 11.74 -1.37 -23.70
C ILE A 90 12.02 -0.13 -22.85
N GLU A 91 12.95 0.70 -23.31
CA GLU A 91 13.29 1.97 -22.67
C GLU A 91 12.27 3.05 -23.01
N LEU A 92 11.78 3.76 -21.99
CA LEU A 92 10.90 4.92 -22.13
C LEU A 92 11.72 6.18 -22.38
N LYS A 93 11.39 6.87 -23.46
CA LYS A 93 11.99 8.17 -23.82
C LYS A 93 11.09 9.31 -23.33
N ALA A 94 11.66 10.48 -23.24
CA ALA A 94 10.89 11.67 -22.89
C ALA A 94 9.82 11.97 -23.97
N GLY A 95 8.57 12.06 -23.54
CA GLY A 95 7.43 12.32 -24.44
C GLY A 95 6.75 11.05 -24.98
N ASP A 96 7.24 9.86 -24.66
CA ASP A 96 6.55 8.62 -25.03
C ASP A 96 5.22 8.50 -24.31
N ASP A 97 4.21 8.02 -25.03
CA ASP A 97 2.95 7.53 -24.47
C ASP A 97 3.14 6.09 -24.01
N LEU A 98 3.28 5.92 -22.69
CA LEU A 98 3.49 4.60 -22.09
C LEU A 98 2.36 3.63 -22.40
N GLU A 99 1.10 4.08 -22.35
CA GLU A 99 -0.04 3.22 -22.62
C GLU A 99 -0.02 2.71 -24.07
N ALA A 100 0.23 3.59 -25.03
CA ALA A 100 0.36 3.22 -26.43
C ALA A 100 1.51 2.22 -26.67
N LEU A 101 2.65 2.41 -26.01
CA LEU A 101 3.79 1.48 -26.11
C LEU A 101 3.45 0.10 -25.54
N VAL A 102 2.77 0.04 -24.39
CA VAL A 102 2.35 -1.23 -23.77
C VAL A 102 1.35 -1.96 -24.67
N ARG A 103 0.33 -1.28 -25.17
CA ARG A 103 -0.66 -1.86 -26.09
C ARG A 103 0.01 -2.38 -27.36
N SER A 104 0.94 -1.63 -27.94
CA SER A 104 1.69 -2.06 -29.09
C SER A 104 2.54 -3.32 -28.82
N ALA A 105 3.13 -3.46 -27.62
CA ALA A 105 3.84 -4.68 -27.24
C ALA A 105 2.89 -5.89 -27.15
N VAL A 106 1.70 -5.72 -26.59
CA VAL A 106 0.66 -6.75 -26.54
C VAL A 106 0.24 -7.17 -27.96
N GLU A 107 0.03 -6.22 -28.85
CA GLU A 107 -0.29 -6.50 -30.29
C GLU A 107 0.83 -7.28 -30.99
N ARG A 108 2.09 -7.09 -30.59
CA ARG A 108 3.24 -7.87 -31.10
C ARG A 108 3.40 -9.24 -30.43
N GLY A 109 2.50 -9.61 -29.52
CA GLY A 109 2.48 -10.93 -28.88
C GLY A 109 3.12 -11.01 -27.51
N ALA A 110 3.32 -9.89 -26.82
CA ALA A 110 3.75 -9.92 -25.41
C ALA A 110 2.70 -10.64 -24.56
N ASP A 111 3.13 -11.63 -23.78
CA ASP A 111 2.28 -12.47 -22.92
C ASP A 111 2.56 -12.29 -21.42
N GLY A 112 3.42 -11.32 -21.07
CA GLY A 112 3.72 -10.86 -19.71
C GLY A 112 4.23 -9.42 -19.73
N LEU A 113 3.77 -8.58 -18.80
CA LEU A 113 4.10 -7.15 -18.75
C LEU A 113 4.75 -6.79 -17.42
N ALA A 114 5.91 -6.15 -17.46
CA ALA A 114 6.59 -5.63 -16.29
C ALA A 114 6.86 -4.13 -16.42
N MET A 115 6.81 -3.41 -15.30
CA MET A 115 7.18 -2.00 -15.24
C MET A 115 8.28 -1.77 -14.21
N ALA A 116 9.39 -1.15 -14.63
CA ALA A 116 10.43 -0.63 -13.75
C ALA A 116 10.32 0.90 -13.67
N GLY A 117 9.59 1.38 -12.64
CA GLY A 117 9.29 2.79 -12.50
C GLY A 117 8.60 3.13 -11.20
N GLY A 118 8.07 4.34 -11.10
CA GLY A 118 7.25 4.81 -9.98
C GLY A 118 5.79 4.33 -10.07
N ASP A 119 5.01 4.56 -9.00
CA ASP A 119 3.65 4.04 -8.84
C ASP A 119 2.70 4.51 -9.95
N GLY A 120 2.80 5.74 -10.44
CA GLY A 120 2.00 6.21 -11.60
C GLY A 120 2.24 5.40 -12.87
N SER A 121 3.51 5.11 -13.22
CA SER A 121 3.84 4.25 -14.38
C SER A 121 3.42 2.80 -14.15
N GLN A 122 3.52 2.30 -12.90
CA GLN A 122 3.02 0.98 -12.52
C GLN A 122 1.51 0.87 -12.80
N ALA A 123 0.74 1.91 -12.46
CA ALA A 123 -0.71 1.94 -12.68
C ALA A 123 -1.10 1.78 -14.16
N VAL A 124 -0.37 2.45 -15.07
CA VAL A 124 -0.63 2.37 -16.52
C VAL A 124 -0.41 0.96 -17.05
N VAL A 125 0.74 0.34 -16.73
CA VAL A 125 1.06 -1.02 -17.22
C VAL A 125 0.15 -2.06 -16.56
N ALA A 126 -0.15 -1.92 -15.27
CA ALA A 126 -1.08 -2.79 -14.56
C ALA A 126 -2.51 -2.73 -15.14
N ALA A 127 -2.98 -1.52 -15.55
CA ALA A 127 -4.27 -1.36 -16.18
C ALA A 127 -4.37 -2.17 -17.49
N VAL A 128 -3.40 -2.02 -18.39
CA VAL A 128 -3.38 -2.78 -19.66
C VAL A 128 -3.22 -4.28 -19.41
N ALA A 129 -2.36 -4.69 -18.45
CA ALA A 129 -2.21 -6.09 -18.08
C ALA A 129 -3.55 -6.70 -17.60
N ALA A 130 -4.29 -5.98 -16.75
CA ALA A 130 -5.59 -6.40 -16.26
C ALA A 130 -6.65 -6.48 -17.37
N GLU A 131 -6.67 -5.51 -18.28
CA GLU A 131 -7.60 -5.52 -19.43
C GLU A 131 -7.34 -6.69 -20.39
N CYS A 132 -6.08 -7.02 -20.64
CA CYS A 132 -5.68 -8.11 -21.52
C CYS A 132 -5.59 -9.47 -20.80
N GLY A 133 -5.82 -9.54 -19.46
CA GLY A 133 -5.69 -10.76 -18.67
C GLY A 133 -4.27 -11.30 -18.57
N LEU A 134 -3.26 -10.46 -18.82
CA LEU A 134 -1.85 -10.84 -18.82
C LEU A 134 -1.24 -10.79 -17.40
N PRO A 135 -0.24 -11.65 -17.09
CA PRO A 135 0.53 -11.55 -15.87
C PRO A 135 1.36 -10.27 -15.85
N TYR A 136 1.40 -9.66 -14.69
CA TYR A 136 2.11 -8.40 -14.43
C TYR A 136 3.18 -8.58 -13.37
N ALA A 137 4.34 -7.96 -13.54
CA ALA A 137 5.40 -7.90 -12.54
C ALA A 137 5.79 -6.44 -12.21
N CYS A 138 5.84 -6.14 -10.91
CA CYS A 138 6.24 -4.83 -10.41
C CYS A 138 7.73 -4.82 -10.09
N VAL A 139 8.53 -4.02 -10.81
CA VAL A 139 9.96 -3.82 -10.54
C VAL A 139 10.15 -2.49 -9.82
N PRO A 140 10.66 -2.45 -8.57
CA PRO A 140 10.65 -1.27 -7.69
C PRO A 140 11.76 -0.26 -8.03
N ALA A 141 11.76 0.27 -9.25
CA ALA A 141 12.75 1.23 -9.72
C ALA A 141 12.37 2.70 -9.47
N GLY A 142 11.22 3.00 -8.91
CA GLY A 142 10.79 4.35 -8.53
C GLY A 142 11.43 4.84 -7.23
N THR A 143 11.02 6.05 -6.79
CA THR A 143 11.54 6.67 -5.56
C THR A 143 10.92 6.05 -4.30
N ARG A 144 9.61 5.81 -4.29
CA ARG A 144 8.86 5.35 -3.10
C ARG A 144 8.41 3.90 -3.18
N ASN A 145 7.89 3.46 -4.32
CA ASN A 145 7.49 2.07 -4.63
C ASN A 145 6.49 1.50 -3.60
N HIS A 146 5.42 2.24 -3.28
CA HIS A 146 4.43 1.81 -2.30
C HIS A 146 3.65 0.60 -2.79
N PHE A 147 3.28 0.59 -4.07
CA PHE A 147 2.60 -0.55 -4.67
C PHE A 147 3.42 -1.83 -4.58
N ALA A 148 4.73 -1.76 -4.89
CA ALA A 148 5.63 -2.90 -4.75
C ALA A 148 5.65 -3.44 -3.31
N LEU A 149 5.71 -2.54 -2.30
CA LEU A 149 5.69 -2.92 -0.88
C LEU A 149 4.40 -3.66 -0.50
N ASP A 150 3.26 -3.15 -0.96
CA ASP A 150 1.96 -3.75 -0.67
C ASP A 150 1.74 -5.08 -1.38
N LEU A 151 2.33 -5.26 -2.57
CA LEU A 151 2.39 -6.54 -3.25
C LEU A 151 3.27 -7.58 -2.52
N GLY A 152 4.16 -7.13 -1.63
CA GLY A 152 5.17 -7.97 -1.00
C GLY A 152 6.42 -8.16 -1.84
N VAL A 153 6.72 -7.21 -2.72
CA VAL A 153 7.99 -7.13 -3.46
C VAL A 153 9.00 -6.38 -2.60
N ASP A 154 10.20 -6.92 -2.46
CA ASP A 154 11.29 -6.24 -1.76
C ASP A 154 11.73 -5.00 -2.57
N ARG A 155 11.57 -3.81 -1.98
CA ARG A 155 11.89 -2.53 -2.64
C ARG A 155 13.38 -2.30 -2.85
N ASP A 156 14.21 -3.05 -2.15
CA ASP A 156 15.66 -2.94 -2.21
C ASP A 156 16.27 -3.95 -3.20
N ASP A 157 15.53 -5.02 -3.54
CA ASP A 157 15.93 -6.01 -4.55
C ASP A 157 15.30 -5.75 -5.92
N VAL A 158 15.82 -4.73 -6.59
CA VAL A 158 15.33 -4.29 -7.91
C VAL A 158 15.57 -5.33 -9.00
N VAL A 159 16.73 -5.98 -8.98
CA VAL A 159 17.10 -6.99 -9.97
C VAL A 159 16.37 -8.31 -9.75
N GLY A 160 16.30 -8.76 -8.50
CA GLY A 160 15.58 -9.98 -8.17
C GLY A 160 14.08 -9.93 -8.47
N ALA A 161 13.49 -8.73 -8.54
CA ALA A 161 12.10 -8.57 -8.97
C ALA A 161 11.83 -9.09 -10.41
N LEU A 162 12.86 -9.14 -11.28
CA LEU A 162 12.76 -9.71 -12.63
C LEU A 162 12.54 -11.22 -12.63
N ASP A 163 12.95 -11.93 -11.58
CA ASP A 163 12.76 -13.38 -11.44
C ASP A 163 11.27 -13.76 -11.31
N ALA A 164 10.39 -12.77 -11.12
CA ALA A 164 8.95 -12.95 -11.15
C ALA A 164 8.44 -13.66 -12.43
N PHE A 165 9.10 -13.44 -13.57
CA PHE A 165 8.75 -14.10 -14.82
C PHE A 165 9.55 -15.38 -15.10
N VAL A 166 10.56 -15.68 -14.31
CA VAL A 166 11.37 -16.91 -14.45
C VAL A 166 10.71 -18.08 -13.69
N ASP A 167 10.52 -17.92 -12.38
CA ASP A 167 9.99 -18.97 -11.51
C ASP A 167 9.03 -18.44 -10.43
N GLY A 168 8.59 -17.20 -10.55
CA GLY A 168 7.74 -16.52 -9.58
C GLY A 168 6.38 -17.20 -9.37
N GLY A 169 5.82 -16.93 -8.18
CA GLY A 169 4.44 -17.27 -7.87
C GLY A 169 3.45 -16.23 -8.40
N GLU A 170 2.18 -16.59 -8.50
CA GLU A 170 1.11 -15.70 -8.98
C GLU A 170 -0.01 -15.55 -7.96
N ARG A 171 -0.50 -14.33 -7.81
CA ARG A 171 -1.74 -14.03 -7.09
C ARG A 171 -2.58 -13.02 -7.86
N ARG A 172 -3.88 -12.96 -7.54
CA ARG A 172 -4.77 -11.93 -8.06
C ARG A 172 -4.93 -10.82 -7.04
N VAL A 173 -4.94 -9.58 -7.54
CA VAL A 173 -5.14 -8.39 -6.70
C VAL A 173 -6.17 -7.47 -7.34
N ASP A 174 -6.71 -6.58 -6.53
CA ASP A 174 -7.69 -5.60 -6.96
C ASP A 174 -7.02 -4.41 -7.64
N LEU A 175 -7.75 -3.75 -8.52
CA LEU A 175 -7.43 -2.42 -9.02
C LEU A 175 -8.58 -1.47 -8.74
N ALA A 176 -8.27 -0.26 -8.34
CA ALA A 176 -9.27 0.79 -8.20
C ALA A 176 -9.22 1.75 -9.38
N GLU A 177 -10.33 2.44 -9.63
CA GLU A 177 -10.42 3.46 -10.66
C GLU A 177 -11.29 4.63 -10.22
N VAL A 178 -11.01 5.81 -10.79
CA VAL A 178 -11.85 7.01 -10.73
C VAL A 178 -12.14 7.49 -12.15
N ASN A 179 -13.43 7.58 -12.52
CA ASN A 179 -13.86 7.98 -13.86
C ASN A 179 -13.15 7.21 -14.99
N GLY A 180 -12.89 5.90 -14.79
CA GLY A 180 -12.19 5.04 -15.74
C GLY A 180 -10.66 5.09 -15.67
N ARG A 181 -10.06 6.03 -14.94
CA ARG A 181 -8.61 6.07 -14.72
C ARG A 181 -8.23 5.16 -13.56
N VAL A 182 -7.42 4.15 -13.83
CA VAL A 182 -6.90 3.20 -12.83
C VAL A 182 -5.87 3.88 -11.91
N PHE A 183 -5.91 3.53 -10.65
CA PHE A 183 -4.86 3.85 -9.67
C PHE A 183 -4.54 2.62 -8.81
N VAL A 184 -3.28 2.51 -8.41
CA VAL A 184 -2.76 1.36 -7.66
C VAL A 184 -2.62 1.62 -6.16
N ASN A 185 -2.49 2.88 -5.75
CA ASN A 185 -2.38 3.28 -4.35
C ASN A 185 -3.61 4.05 -3.88
N ASN A 186 -3.71 5.32 -4.25
CA ASN A 186 -4.80 6.17 -3.76
C ASN A 186 -5.05 7.40 -4.63
N VAL A 187 -6.23 7.98 -4.44
CA VAL A 187 -6.60 9.31 -4.88
C VAL A 187 -6.82 10.19 -3.66
N SER A 188 -6.17 11.35 -3.62
CA SER A 188 -6.34 12.37 -2.58
C SER A 188 -7.00 13.62 -3.14
N LEU A 189 -8.02 14.14 -2.44
CA LEU A 189 -8.79 15.32 -2.81
C LEU A 189 -8.77 16.34 -1.66
N GLY A 190 -8.62 17.63 -1.97
CA GLY A 190 -8.81 18.71 -1.00
C GLY A 190 -7.73 18.83 0.08
N LEU A 191 -6.65 18.09 0.01
CA LEU A 191 -5.55 18.17 0.98
C LEU A 191 -4.60 19.30 0.63
N TYR A 192 -4.77 20.38 1.35
CA TYR A 192 -3.84 21.52 1.31
C TYR A 192 -2.94 21.50 2.54
N ALA A 193 -1.63 21.55 2.33
CA ALA A 193 -0.64 21.69 3.41
C ALA A 193 -0.99 22.85 4.37
N GLU A 194 -1.58 23.92 3.85
CA GLU A 194 -2.02 25.09 4.61
C GLU A 194 -3.24 24.83 5.50
N ALA A 195 -4.23 24.05 5.04
CA ALA A 195 -5.41 23.68 5.83
C ALA A 195 -5.01 22.79 7.01
N VAL A 196 -4.08 21.87 6.79
CA VAL A 196 -3.51 21.00 7.83
C VAL A 196 -2.72 21.83 8.87
N GLN A 197 -2.00 22.87 8.46
CA GLN A 197 -1.25 23.73 9.38
C GLN A 197 -2.15 24.71 10.13
N ARG A 198 -3.17 25.31 9.48
CA ARG A 198 -4.07 26.31 10.08
C ARG A 198 -5.05 25.72 11.09
N THR A 199 -5.54 24.51 10.89
CA THR A 199 -6.57 23.90 11.74
C THR A 199 -6.06 23.31 13.05
N GLY A 200 -4.78 23.53 13.40
CA GLY A 200 -4.25 23.13 14.70
C GLY A 200 -4.37 21.61 14.93
N TYR A 201 -4.30 20.80 13.89
CA TYR A 201 -4.27 19.34 13.95
C TYR A 201 -3.03 18.86 14.73
N ARG A 202 -3.07 19.10 16.03
CA ARG A 202 -2.08 18.57 16.99
C ARG A 202 -2.30 17.10 17.29
N ASP A 203 -3.36 16.49 16.73
CA ASP A 203 -3.64 15.09 16.94
C ASP A 203 -2.58 14.24 16.24
N ALA A 204 -1.85 13.50 17.06
CA ALA A 204 -0.78 12.60 16.63
C ALA A 204 -1.24 11.57 15.57
N LYS A 205 -2.55 11.28 15.51
CA LYS A 205 -3.11 10.33 14.55
C LYS A 205 -3.26 10.93 13.15
N ILE A 206 -3.62 12.21 13.02
CA ILE A 206 -3.70 12.89 11.72
C ILE A 206 -2.31 13.09 11.13
N ARG A 207 -1.32 13.49 11.97
CA ARG A 207 0.08 13.49 11.54
C ARG A 207 0.50 12.13 11.04
N THR A 208 0.14 11.06 11.73
CA THR A 208 0.46 9.70 11.31
C THR A 208 -0.24 9.32 9.99
N LEU A 209 -1.46 9.79 9.74
CA LEU A 209 -2.14 9.61 8.45
C LEU A 209 -1.35 10.29 7.33
N LEU A 210 -0.99 11.57 7.53
CA LEU A 210 -0.25 12.37 6.55
C LEU A 210 1.19 11.87 6.33
N ASP A 211 1.83 11.37 7.39
CA ASP A 211 3.19 10.80 7.32
C ASP A 211 3.21 9.38 6.74
N THR A 212 2.07 8.68 6.80
CA THR A 212 1.97 7.24 6.49
C THR A 212 1.37 6.98 5.12
N VAL A 213 0.45 7.83 4.67
CA VAL A 213 -0.16 7.70 3.35
C VAL A 213 0.66 8.46 2.33
N PRO A 214 1.14 7.78 1.26
CA PRO A 214 1.95 8.43 0.25
C PRO A 214 1.16 9.50 -0.50
N ASP A 215 1.84 10.64 -0.73
CA ASP A 215 1.42 11.67 -1.68
C ASP A 215 0.02 12.27 -1.47
N VAL A 216 -0.33 12.50 -0.20
CA VAL A 216 -1.63 13.03 0.22
C VAL A 216 -1.79 14.54 -0.05
N LEU A 217 -0.73 15.25 -0.45
CA LEU A 217 -0.74 16.69 -0.66
C LEU A 217 -1.03 17.04 -2.12
N GLY A 218 -2.23 17.53 -2.39
CA GLY A 218 -2.58 18.16 -3.67
C GLY A 218 -2.13 19.62 -3.76
N PRO A 219 -2.17 20.24 -4.97
CA PRO A 219 -1.81 21.64 -5.15
C PRO A 219 -2.79 22.58 -4.43
N GLY A 220 -2.28 23.66 -3.88
CA GLY A 220 -3.04 24.63 -3.08
C GLY A 220 -4.20 25.28 -3.83
N GLY A 221 -5.34 25.42 -3.18
CA GLY A 221 -6.59 26.05 -3.61
C GLY A 221 -7.59 26.02 -2.45
N GLY A 222 -8.70 26.76 -2.49
CA GLY A 222 -9.72 26.77 -1.42
C GLY A 222 -10.36 25.40 -1.16
N GLU A 223 -11.06 25.26 -0.03
CA GLU A 223 -11.79 24.01 0.27
C GLU A 223 -12.78 23.73 -0.88
N PRO A 224 -12.66 22.60 -1.59
CA PRO A 224 -13.61 22.27 -2.64
C PRO A 224 -14.97 21.97 -2.00
N ASP A 225 -16.03 22.51 -2.59
CA ASP A 225 -17.40 22.21 -2.19
C ASP A 225 -17.80 20.82 -2.68
N MET A 226 -17.34 19.80 -1.95
CA MET A 226 -17.61 18.40 -2.25
C MET A 226 -18.84 17.90 -1.50
N ARG A 227 -19.70 17.15 -2.21
CA ARG A 227 -20.84 16.42 -1.66
C ARG A 227 -20.62 14.92 -1.80
N TRP A 228 -20.84 14.18 -0.73
CA TRP A 228 -20.63 12.75 -0.71
C TRP A 228 -21.58 12.05 0.26
N ARG A 229 -21.78 10.72 0.07
CA ARG A 229 -22.63 9.92 0.94
C ARG A 229 -21.80 9.02 1.83
N GLY A 230 -22.09 9.05 3.13
CA GLY A 230 -21.49 8.16 4.11
C GLY A 230 -22.08 6.74 4.07
N PRO A 231 -21.52 5.79 4.84
CA PRO A 231 -21.95 4.39 4.85
C PRO A 231 -23.40 4.18 5.26
N GLY A 232 -24.00 5.13 5.99
CA GLY A 232 -25.43 5.13 6.36
C GLY A 232 -26.34 5.81 5.34
N GLY A 233 -25.83 6.20 4.16
CA GLY A 233 -26.60 6.89 3.14
C GLY A 233 -26.84 8.39 3.40
N GLN A 234 -26.33 8.92 4.52
CA GLN A 234 -26.43 10.36 4.82
C GLN A 234 -25.55 11.16 3.88
N GLU A 235 -26.12 12.23 3.34
CA GLU A 235 -25.38 13.20 2.54
C GLU A 235 -24.55 14.13 3.43
N HIS A 236 -23.33 14.33 3.05
CA HIS A 236 -22.39 15.22 3.71
C HIS A 236 -21.87 16.25 2.72
N ARG A 237 -21.58 17.47 3.20
CA ARG A 237 -21.01 18.55 2.43
C ARG A 237 -19.72 19.02 3.05
N GLY A 238 -18.72 19.29 2.21
CA GLY A 238 -17.39 19.70 2.67
C GLY A 238 -16.53 18.51 3.13
N GLY A 239 -15.41 18.85 3.71
CA GLY A 239 -14.36 17.96 4.17
C GLY A 239 -13.01 18.56 3.84
N ALA A 240 -12.13 18.71 4.84
CA ALA A 240 -10.79 19.26 4.62
C ALA A 240 -9.98 18.39 3.65
N ALA A 241 -10.28 17.09 3.60
CA ALA A 241 -9.66 16.15 2.70
C ALA A 241 -10.43 14.85 2.57
N VAL A 242 -10.40 14.27 1.39
CA VAL A 242 -10.87 12.90 1.12
C VAL A 242 -9.75 12.08 0.53
N LEU A 243 -9.51 10.91 1.09
CA LEU A 243 -8.59 9.92 0.58
C LEU A 243 -9.38 8.67 0.19
N VAL A 244 -9.25 8.25 -1.07
CA VAL A 244 -9.81 6.99 -1.57
C VAL A 244 -8.67 6.08 -2.00
N SER A 245 -8.51 4.93 -1.37
CA SER A 245 -7.42 3.99 -1.64
C SER A 245 -7.91 2.70 -2.29
N ASN A 246 -7.04 2.14 -3.12
CA ASN A 246 -7.18 0.79 -3.65
C ASN A 246 -6.94 -0.21 -2.52
N ASN A 247 -8.02 -0.69 -1.90
CA ASN A 247 -8.06 -1.36 -0.62
C ASN A 247 -7.63 -0.48 0.58
N ARG A 248 -8.00 -0.89 1.78
CA ARG A 248 -7.84 -0.08 2.99
C ARG A 248 -6.41 -0.09 3.51
N TYR A 249 -5.86 1.08 3.83
CA TYR A 249 -4.59 1.22 4.55
C TYR A 249 -4.72 0.87 6.03
N ARG A 250 -3.67 0.29 6.59
CA ARG A 250 -3.50 0.22 8.03
C ARG A 250 -2.93 1.53 8.53
N LEU A 251 -3.77 2.30 9.21
CA LEU A 251 -3.39 3.60 9.76
C LEU A 251 -2.93 3.46 11.22
N GLY A 252 -1.98 4.28 11.64
CA GLY A 252 -1.53 4.33 13.03
C GLY A 252 -0.01 4.33 13.17
N ARG A 253 0.49 4.11 14.38
CA ARG A 253 1.92 4.04 14.71
C ARG A 253 2.47 2.62 14.82
N ALA A 254 1.65 1.62 14.50
CA ALA A 254 2.06 0.22 14.57
C ALA A 254 3.03 -0.15 13.43
N VAL A 255 3.74 -1.25 13.60
CA VAL A 255 4.54 -1.85 12.53
C VAL A 255 3.64 -2.12 11.32
N GLY A 256 4.10 -1.81 10.11
CA GLY A 256 3.31 -1.96 8.88
C GLY A 256 2.26 -0.87 8.64
N SER A 257 2.23 0.20 9.46
CA SER A 257 1.39 1.37 9.17
C SER A 257 1.77 2.00 7.83
N GLY A 258 0.78 2.48 7.07
CA GLY A 258 0.95 3.01 5.72
C GLY A 258 1.06 1.95 4.64
N THR A 259 0.83 0.67 4.98
CA THR A 259 0.68 -0.41 4.01
C THR A 259 -0.72 -1.02 4.11
N ARG A 260 -1.12 -1.77 3.09
CA ARG A 260 -2.44 -2.40 2.99
C ARG A 260 -2.36 -3.86 3.46
N PRO A 261 -3.09 -4.25 4.52
CA PRO A 261 -3.10 -5.64 5.01
C PRO A 261 -3.62 -6.61 3.95
N ARG A 262 -4.58 -6.16 3.14
CA ARG A 262 -5.16 -6.89 2.02
C ARG A 262 -5.20 -6.01 0.79
N ILE A 263 -4.98 -6.62 -0.36
CA ILE A 263 -5.04 -5.98 -1.69
C ILE A 263 -5.95 -6.77 -2.63
N ASP A 264 -6.86 -7.55 -2.04
CA ASP A 264 -7.74 -8.52 -2.69
C ASP A 264 -9.08 -8.69 -1.96
N ASP A 265 -9.53 -7.68 -1.19
CA ASP A 265 -10.79 -7.76 -0.42
C ASP A 265 -12.01 -7.19 -1.16
N GLY A 266 -11.81 -6.67 -2.37
CA GLY A 266 -12.87 -6.12 -3.20
C GLY A 266 -13.46 -4.79 -2.69
N LEU A 267 -12.73 -4.05 -1.85
CA LEU A 267 -13.22 -2.85 -1.21
C LEU A 267 -12.24 -1.68 -1.34
N LEU A 268 -12.74 -0.50 -1.67
CA LEU A 268 -12.04 0.76 -1.50
C LEU A 268 -11.85 1.08 -0.02
N GLY A 269 -10.73 1.66 0.35
CA GLY A 269 -10.58 2.34 1.64
C GLY A 269 -10.95 3.81 1.49
N ILE A 270 -11.87 4.32 2.30
CA ILE A 270 -12.31 5.70 2.24
C ILE A 270 -12.03 6.37 3.58
N THR A 271 -11.29 7.47 3.55
CA THR A 271 -10.97 8.27 4.73
C THR A 271 -11.34 9.73 4.46
N VAL A 272 -12.20 10.30 5.28
CA VAL A 272 -12.60 11.71 5.19
C VAL A 272 -12.15 12.43 6.44
N LEU A 273 -11.35 13.48 6.27
CA LEU A 273 -10.96 14.41 7.31
C LEU A 273 -12.04 15.50 7.42
N GLY A 274 -12.63 15.65 8.61
CA GLY A 274 -13.64 16.67 8.85
C GLY A 274 -13.05 18.07 8.90
N SER A 275 -13.83 19.08 8.47
CA SER A 275 -13.52 20.48 8.77
C SER A 275 -13.86 20.78 10.24
N PRO A 276 -13.03 21.56 10.98
CA PRO A 276 -13.34 21.95 12.35
C PRO A 276 -14.58 22.86 12.47
N THR A 277 -15.08 23.39 11.34
CA THR A 277 -16.18 24.37 11.29
C THR A 277 -17.55 23.79 10.96
N GLY A 278 -17.68 22.47 10.81
CA GLY A 278 -18.98 21.82 10.64
C GLY A 278 -19.78 21.84 11.96
N GLY A 279 -20.49 22.96 12.22
CA GLY A 279 -21.46 23.07 13.30
C GLY A 279 -22.63 22.11 13.06
N GLY A 280 -22.70 21.08 13.84
CA GLY A 280 -23.79 20.11 13.92
C GLY A 280 -23.90 19.61 15.33
N GLU A 281 -24.79 20.21 16.10
CA GLU A 281 -25.45 19.79 17.35
C GLU A 281 -24.62 19.14 18.47
N GLU A 282 -24.74 19.80 19.60
CA GLU A 282 -24.37 19.40 20.96
C GLU A 282 -24.82 17.97 21.27
N GLY A 283 -23.89 17.06 21.38
CA GLY A 283 -24.11 15.70 21.82
C GLY A 283 -22.79 15.04 22.16
N GLY A 284 -22.37 15.15 23.43
CA GLY A 284 -21.11 14.69 24.00
C GLY A 284 -20.72 13.26 23.68
N SER A 285 -19.96 13.10 22.63
CA SER A 285 -19.00 12.02 22.48
C SER A 285 -17.82 12.57 21.68
N SER A 286 -16.60 12.28 22.10
CA SER A 286 -15.35 12.63 21.42
C SER A 286 -15.41 12.20 19.95
N GLN A 287 -15.91 13.08 19.07
CA GLN A 287 -15.98 12.80 17.64
C GLN A 287 -14.55 12.73 17.12
N ARG A 288 -14.21 11.61 16.52
CA ARG A 288 -12.93 11.46 15.83
C ARG A 288 -12.84 12.51 14.71
N PRO A 289 -11.73 13.21 14.55
CA PRO A 289 -11.57 14.24 13.53
C PRO A 289 -11.58 13.68 12.09
N TRP A 290 -11.73 12.38 11.94
CA TRP A 290 -11.90 11.70 10.66
C TRP A 290 -12.91 10.57 10.73
N ARG A 291 -13.46 10.23 9.55
CA ARG A 291 -14.29 9.05 9.31
C ARG A 291 -13.56 8.10 8.41
N GLU A 292 -13.62 6.80 8.68
CA GLU A 292 -12.98 5.75 7.89
C GLU A 292 -13.95 4.59 7.71
N TRP A 293 -14.13 4.15 6.46
CA TRP A 293 -14.92 2.97 6.12
C TRP A 293 -14.41 2.34 4.83
N SER A 294 -14.99 1.19 4.43
CA SER A 294 -14.72 0.53 3.16
C SER A 294 -16.01 0.32 2.39
N ALA A 295 -15.96 0.43 1.07
CA ALA A 295 -17.08 0.23 0.18
C ALA A 295 -16.61 -0.22 -1.21
N PRO A 296 -17.41 -0.97 -2.00
CA PRO A 296 -17.03 -1.37 -3.35
C PRO A 296 -17.07 -0.21 -4.36
N ALA A 297 -17.78 0.85 -4.03
CA ALA A 297 -17.88 2.07 -4.82
C ALA A 297 -18.07 3.28 -3.92
N PHE A 298 -17.67 4.45 -4.41
CA PHE A 298 -17.85 5.72 -3.72
C PHE A 298 -18.03 6.83 -4.75
N GLU A 299 -18.87 7.81 -4.44
CA GLU A 299 -19.18 8.91 -5.34
C GLU A 299 -19.00 10.25 -4.63
N ILE A 300 -18.39 11.19 -5.33
CA ILE A 300 -18.22 12.57 -4.88
C ILE A 300 -18.74 13.48 -5.99
N ASP A 301 -19.67 14.36 -5.63
CA ASP A 301 -20.13 15.44 -6.48
C ASP A 301 -19.47 16.76 -6.08
N ALA A 302 -19.22 17.65 -7.06
CA ALA A 302 -18.67 18.98 -6.84
C ALA A 302 -19.12 19.93 -7.96
N GLU A 303 -19.29 21.21 -7.63
CA GLU A 303 -19.73 22.22 -8.63
C GLU A 303 -18.61 22.62 -9.60
N GLN A 304 -17.35 22.38 -9.21
CA GLN A 304 -16.18 22.74 -10.00
C GLN A 304 -15.25 21.53 -10.16
N PRO A 305 -14.36 21.54 -11.17
CA PRO A 305 -13.31 20.55 -11.29
C PRO A 305 -12.46 20.46 -10.02
N VAL A 306 -12.19 19.23 -9.57
CA VAL A 306 -11.53 18.97 -8.29
C VAL A 306 -10.03 18.68 -8.51
N PRO A 307 -9.13 19.50 -7.95
CA PRO A 307 -7.71 19.16 -7.91
C PRO A 307 -7.50 17.88 -7.09
N ALA A 308 -6.73 16.94 -7.64
CA ALA A 308 -6.49 15.64 -7.06
C ALA A 308 -5.02 15.23 -7.18
N GLY A 309 -4.57 14.39 -6.26
CA GLY A 309 -3.38 13.59 -6.41
C GLY A 309 -3.78 12.15 -6.73
N ILE A 310 -3.28 11.57 -7.81
CA ILE A 310 -3.46 10.14 -8.16
C ILE A 310 -2.09 9.47 -8.17
N ASP A 311 -1.86 8.51 -7.29
CA ASP A 311 -0.58 7.79 -7.16
C ASP A 311 0.65 8.74 -7.11
N GLY A 312 0.47 9.94 -6.52
CA GLY A 312 1.49 10.98 -6.41
C GLY A 312 1.56 11.95 -7.58
N GLU A 313 0.74 11.81 -8.61
CA GLU A 313 0.66 12.74 -9.73
C GLU A 313 -0.48 13.73 -9.53
N THR A 314 -0.18 15.03 -9.72
CA THR A 314 -1.19 16.09 -9.66
C THR A 314 -2.04 16.10 -10.92
N VAL A 315 -3.37 16.07 -10.76
CA VAL A 315 -4.35 16.11 -11.83
C VAL A 315 -5.55 16.97 -11.45
N VAL A 316 -6.39 17.29 -12.43
CA VAL A 316 -7.71 17.92 -12.20
C VAL A 316 -8.78 16.97 -12.71
N LEU A 317 -9.69 16.57 -11.83
CA LEU A 317 -10.78 15.65 -12.14
C LEU A 317 -12.09 16.42 -12.34
N GLN A 318 -12.88 15.98 -13.34
CA GLN A 318 -14.22 16.50 -13.57
C GLN A 318 -15.24 15.74 -12.71
N ALA A 319 -16.05 16.46 -11.95
CA ALA A 319 -17.16 15.88 -11.19
C ALA A 319 -18.33 15.50 -12.11
N PRO A 320 -19.17 14.52 -11.74
CA PRO A 320 -19.06 13.70 -10.55
C PRO A 320 -17.89 12.71 -10.61
N LEU A 321 -17.28 12.42 -9.44
CA LEU A 321 -16.18 11.47 -9.32
C LEU A 321 -16.75 10.11 -8.92
N HIS A 322 -16.67 9.13 -9.82
CA HIS A 322 -17.12 7.77 -9.58
C HIS A 322 -15.92 6.87 -9.31
N PHE A 323 -15.76 6.50 -8.04
CA PHE A 323 -14.73 5.54 -7.61
C PHE A 323 -15.34 4.14 -7.58
N ARG A 324 -14.62 3.15 -8.06
CA ARG A 324 -14.98 1.74 -7.91
C ARG A 324 -13.74 0.86 -7.77
N ILE A 325 -13.89 -0.26 -7.09
CA ILE A 325 -12.91 -1.34 -7.07
C ILE A 325 -13.25 -2.36 -8.16
N ARG A 326 -12.22 -2.96 -8.73
CA ARG A 326 -12.29 -4.07 -9.69
C ARG A 326 -11.63 -5.29 -9.04
N PRO A 327 -12.41 -6.19 -8.41
CA PRO A 327 -11.86 -7.28 -7.62
C PRO A 327 -11.08 -8.30 -8.44
N GLY A 328 -9.87 -8.66 -8.00
CA GLY A 328 -9.07 -9.75 -8.52
C GLY A 328 -8.72 -9.67 -10.01
N VAL A 329 -8.75 -8.46 -10.61
CA VAL A 329 -8.56 -8.31 -12.06
C VAL A 329 -7.10 -8.39 -12.48
N LEU A 330 -6.16 -8.03 -11.62
CA LEU A 330 -4.73 -8.02 -11.95
C LEU A 330 -4.05 -9.30 -11.46
N ARG A 331 -3.44 -10.02 -12.39
CA ARG A 331 -2.60 -11.19 -12.12
C ARG A 331 -1.18 -10.73 -11.85
N VAL A 332 -0.72 -10.79 -10.59
CA VAL A 332 0.61 -10.31 -10.22
C VAL A 332 1.56 -11.48 -10.02
N ARG A 333 2.73 -11.38 -10.66
CA ARG A 333 3.85 -12.31 -10.48
C ARG A 333 4.83 -11.71 -9.50
N ILE A 334 5.28 -12.51 -8.55
CA ILE A 334 6.23 -12.11 -7.51
C ILE A 334 7.33 -13.17 -7.44
N ALA A 335 8.58 -12.72 -7.45
CA ALA A 335 9.73 -13.61 -7.33
C ALA A 335 9.73 -14.36 -5.98
N ARG A 336 10.13 -15.64 -5.99
CA ARG A 336 10.02 -16.50 -4.81
C ARG A 336 10.80 -16.02 -3.60
N GLN A 337 11.93 -15.35 -3.81
CA GLN A 337 12.74 -14.80 -2.73
C GLN A 337 12.11 -13.57 -2.05
N HIS A 338 11.08 -12.97 -2.64
CA HIS A 338 10.40 -11.81 -2.08
C HIS A 338 9.32 -12.21 -1.06
N PRO A 339 8.93 -11.32 -0.13
CA PRO A 339 7.98 -11.64 0.94
C PRO A 339 6.62 -12.18 0.47
N GLY A 340 6.12 -11.77 -0.70
CA GLY A 340 4.83 -12.22 -1.26
C GLY A 340 3.59 -11.62 -0.59
N ALA A 341 3.77 -10.82 0.48
CA ALA A 341 2.71 -10.11 1.17
C ALA A 341 3.21 -8.79 1.76
N SER A 342 2.30 -7.86 2.00
CA SER A 342 2.64 -6.57 2.58
C SER A 342 3.09 -6.68 4.05
N PRO A 343 3.89 -5.74 4.56
CA PRO A 343 4.34 -5.76 5.96
C PRO A 343 3.21 -5.78 6.99
N SER A 344 2.03 -5.29 6.64
CA SER A 344 0.86 -5.29 7.54
C SER A 344 -0.03 -6.53 7.42
N ALA A 345 0.14 -7.36 6.39
CA ALA A 345 -0.73 -8.50 6.12
C ALA A 345 -0.71 -9.56 7.23
N MET A 346 0.45 -9.74 7.89
CA MET A 346 0.63 -10.73 8.95
C MET A 346 0.40 -10.17 10.36
N ILE A 347 0.07 -8.90 10.47
CA ILE A 347 -0.12 -8.27 11.79
C ILE A 347 -1.59 -8.36 12.18
N PRO A 348 -1.92 -9.05 13.27
CA PRO A 348 -3.30 -9.18 13.72
C PRO A 348 -3.95 -7.83 14.01
N GLU A 349 -5.23 -7.71 13.69
CA GLU A 349 -6.02 -6.51 14.02
C GLU A 349 -6.53 -6.58 15.46
N GLY A 350 -5.92 -5.79 16.35
CA GLY A 350 -6.31 -5.66 17.75
C GLY A 350 -5.61 -6.62 18.71
N MET A 351 -5.68 -6.27 20.01
CA MET A 351 -4.95 -6.97 21.07
C MET A 351 -5.43 -8.43 21.27
N VAL A 352 -6.74 -8.66 21.14
CA VAL A 352 -7.30 -10.03 21.30
C VAL A 352 -6.84 -10.94 20.16
N ALA A 353 -6.86 -10.46 18.93
CA ALA A 353 -6.36 -11.21 17.77
C ALA A 353 -4.85 -11.44 17.88
N GLY A 354 -4.08 -10.45 18.39
CA GLY A 354 -2.65 -10.57 18.63
C GLY A 354 -2.33 -11.65 19.67
N VAL A 355 -3.04 -11.67 20.80
CA VAL A 355 -2.88 -12.69 21.84
C VAL A 355 -3.26 -14.08 21.31
N ALA A 356 -4.36 -14.19 20.58
CA ALA A 356 -4.79 -15.44 19.97
C ALA A 356 -3.77 -15.97 18.96
N GLU A 357 -3.15 -15.11 18.18
CA GLU A 357 -2.09 -15.48 17.23
C GLU A 357 -0.83 -15.95 17.94
N LEU A 358 -0.40 -15.21 18.97
CA LEU A 358 0.73 -15.62 19.80
C LEU A 358 0.50 -16.98 20.48
N ALA A 359 -0.72 -17.22 20.98
CA ALA A 359 -1.11 -18.50 21.56
C ALA A 359 -1.06 -19.63 20.52
N ARG A 360 -1.51 -19.38 19.28
CA ARG A 360 -1.48 -20.34 18.18
C ARG A 360 -0.05 -20.70 17.78
N ILE A 361 0.83 -19.70 17.65
CA ILE A 361 2.27 -19.91 17.38
C ILE A 361 2.90 -20.71 18.52
N ALA A 362 2.59 -20.38 19.78
CA ALA A 362 3.10 -21.09 20.95
C ALA A 362 2.66 -22.57 21.00
N LEU A 363 1.48 -22.87 20.45
CA LEU A 363 0.94 -24.25 20.37
C LEU A 363 1.42 -25.02 19.13
N GLY A 364 2.31 -24.43 18.30
CA GLY A 364 2.86 -25.08 17.10
C GLY A 364 1.83 -25.33 15.99
N ARG A 365 0.72 -24.60 15.98
CA ARG A 365 -0.31 -24.70 14.93
C ARG A 365 0.08 -23.79 13.77
N ASP A 366 0.70 -24.38 12.76
CA ASP A 366 1.21 -23.68 11.57
C ASP A 366 0.09 -23.12 10.69
N GLN A 367 0.38 -22.02 9.97
CA GLN A 367 -0.60 -21.29 9.14
C GLN A 367 -0.99 -21.99 7.83
N ASN A 368 -0.38 -23.13 7.49
CA ASN A 368 -0.51 -23.80 6.19
C ASN A 368 -1.90 -24.34 5.81
N HIS A 369 -2.99 -23.96 6.51
CA HIS A 369 -4.32 -24.53 6.26
C HIS A 369 -5.46 -23.53 6.00
N ARG A 370 -5.18 -22.26 5.69
CA ARG A 370 -6.27 -21.28 5.43
C ARG A 370 -6.71 -21.13 3.96
N ASP A 371 -5.93 -21.64 3.01
CA ASP A 371 -6.22 -21.42 1.57
C ASP A 371 -6.69 -22.68 0.82
N GLN A 372 -7.16 -23.72 1.53
CA GLN A 372 -7.82 -24.85 0.89
C GLN A 372 -9.26 -25.01 1.40
N LYS A 373 -10.15 -24.13 0.96
CA LYS A 373 -11.57 -24.47 0.77
C LYS A 373 -12.07 -23.86 -0.53
N PRO A 374 -12.77 -24.67 -1.34
CA PRO A 374 -13.19 -24.34 -2.69
C PRO A 374 -14.21 -23.21 -2.74
#